data_9f4a5fc3e36addd751651f0ed8655ddf
#
_entry.id   9f4a5fc3e36addd751651f0ed8655ddf
#
_cell.length_a   1.000
_cell.length_b   1.000
_cell.length_c   1.000
_cell.angle_alpha   90.00
_cell.angle_beta   90.00
_cell.angle_gamma   90.00
#
_symmetry.space_group_name_H-M   'P 1'
#
loop_
_entity.id
_entity.type
_entity.pdbx_description
1 polymer ?
#
loop_
_entity_poly.entity_id
_entity_poly.type
_entity_poly.pdbx_seq_one_letter_code
_entity_poly.pdbx_strand_id
1 'polypeptide(L)'
;MARFTLARDIRFFEGISRELVDAVVTTSVVLYKLIIEDSKTNLYGESLSKTYYQGINCNAMIERGETQVVYEGFGADTNQTTQFRFNRFTLEDKGFYPEIGDIIFHNEGYFEIDNVTEDQLIGGRTGDAEHFSIICSTFMSRRSTIQTEMRVV
;
A
#
# COMPACT_ATOMS: atom_id res chain seq x y z
N MET A 1 -18.38 -31.40 6.95
CA MET A 1 -17.14 -30.84 7.54
C MET A 1 -16.13 -30.60 6.43
N ALA A 2 -15.80 -29.35 6.15
CA ALA A 2 -14.79 -29.03 5.13
C ALA A 2 -13.40 -29.46 5.65
N ARG A 3 -12.82 -30.50 5.07
CA ARG A 3 -11.49 -31.02 5.44
C ARG A 3 -10.33 -30.25 4.81
N PHE A 4 -10.60 -29.18 4.05
CA PHE A 4 -9.59 -28.49 3.22
C PHE A 4 -8.98 -27.23 3.82
N THR A 5 -9.34 -26.84 5.04
CA THR A 5 -8.80 -25.63 5.70
C THR A 5 -8.51 -25.92 7.17
N LEU A 6 -7.58 -26.82 7.42
CA LEU A 6 -7.02 -27.02 8.75
C LEU A 6 -6.05 -25.86 9.06
N ALA A 7 -5.96 -25.44 10.31
CA ALA A 7 -5.03 -24.38 10.74
C ALA A 7 -3.57 -24.66 10.32
N ARG A 8 -3.19 -25.93 10.22
CA ARG A 8 -1.88 -26.35 9.72
C ARG A 8 -1.67 -25.99 8.25
N ASP A 9 -2.70 -26.19 7.43
CA ASP A 9 -2.61 -25.96 5.99
C ASP A 9 -2.57 -24.44 5.70
N ILE A 10 -3.30 -23.67 6.48
CA ILE A 10 -3.28 -22.19 6.41
C ILE A 10 -1.88 -21.66 6.76
N ARG A 11 -1.26 -22.14 7.85
CA ARG A 11 0.10 -21.75 8.23
C ARG A 11 1.14 -22.15 7.17
N PHE A 12 0.92 -23.27 6.50
CA PHE A 12 1.81 -23.69 5.41
C PHE A 12 1.71 -22.74 4.21
N PHE A 13 0.51 -22.36 3.79
CA PHE A 13 0.31 -21.39 2.71
C PHE A 13 0.80 -19.98 3.10
N GLU A 14 0.59 -19.57 4.34
CA GLU A 14 1.16 -18.35 4.90
C GLU A 14 2.68 -18.34 4.77
N GLY A 15 3.34 -19.40 5.20
CA GLY A 15 4.79 -19.55 5.09
C GLY A 15 5.30 -19.43 3.65
N ILE A 16 4.65 -20.13 2.71
CA ILE A 16 5.00 -20.06 1.28
C ILE A 16 4.78 -18.65 0.72
N SER A 17 3.64 -18.01 1.01
CA SER A 17 3.34 -16.66 0.53
C SER A 17 4.35 -15.65 1.04
N ARG A 18 4.74 -15.76 2.31
CA ARG A 18 5.74 -14.91 2.93
C ARG A 18 7.12 -15.11 2.30
N GLU A 19 7.56 -16.36 2.13
CA GLU A 19 8.82 -16.69 1.49
C GLU A 19 8.87 -16.17 0.05
N LEU A 20 7.77 -16.28 -0.70
CA LEU A 20 7.67 -15.79 -2.06
C LEU A 20 7.88 -14.27 -2.13
N VAL A 21 7.22 -13.51 -1.29
CA VAL A 21 7.31 -12.04 -1.31
C VAL A 21 8.63 -11.55 -0.72
N ASP A 22 9.07 -12.11 0.40
CA ASP A 22 10.21 -11.60 1.14
C ASP A 22 11.56 -12.13 0.62
N ALA A 23 11.61 -13.37 0.13
CA ALA A 23 12.84 -14.01 -0.30
C ALA A 23 13.02 -14.12 -1.82
N VAL A 24 11.93 -14.26 -2.58
CA VAL A 24 12.00 -14.43 -4.04
C VAL A 24 11.79 -13.11 -4.77
N VAL A 25 10.73 -12.38 -4.46
CA VAL A 25 10.41 -11.09 -5.14
C VAL A 25 11.35 -9.99 -4.66
N THR A 26 11.58 -9.87 -3.36
CA THR A 26 12.52 -8.95 -2.69
C THR A 26 12.49 -7.48 -3.17
N THR A 27 11.37 -7.03 -3.72
CA THR A 27 11.24 -5.63 -4.13
C THR A 27 10.97 -4.77 -2.90
N SER A 28 11.98 -3.99 -2.50
CA SER A 28 11.89 -3.15 -1.31
C SER A 28 11.16 -1.84 -1.60
N VAL A 29 10.26 -1.49 -0.70
CA VAL A 29 9.53 -0.22 -0.68
C VAL A 29 9.57 0.36 0.74
N VAL A 30 9.39 1.68 0.85
CA VAL A 30 9.28 2.36 2.15
C VAL A 30 7.86 2.87 2.32
N LEU A 31 7.23 2.51 3.43
CA LEU A 31 5.88 2.90 3.79
C LEU A 31 5.92 4.05 4.80
N TYR A 32 5.19 5.12 4.54
CA TYR A 32 5.04 6.28 5.43
C TYR A 32 3.58 6.38 5.85
N LYS A 33 3.34 6.32 7.16
CA LYS A 33 2.00 6.47 7.75
C LYS A 33 1.65 7.92 7.95
N LEU A 34 0.48 8.34 7.47
CA LEU A 34 -0.04 9.69 7.65
C LEU A 34 -0.44 9.94 9.12
N ILE A 35 0.01 11.06 9.68
CA ILE A 35 -0.43 11.56 10.99
C ILE A 35 -1.53 12.59 10.78
N ILE A 36 -2.77 12.17 10.97
CA ILE A 36 -3.94 13.01 10.74
C ILE A 36 -4.00 14.18 11.73
N GLU A 37 -3.62 13.95 12.99
CA GLU A 37 -3.69 14.95 14.07
C GLU A 37 -2.76 16.14 13.86
N ASP A 38 -1.59 15.90 13.26
CA ASP A 38 -0.58 16.94 13.00
C ASP A 38 -0.69 17.56 11.59
N SER A 39 -1.58 17.02 10.76
CA SER A 39 -1.81 17.53 9.41
C SER A 39 -2.76 18.71 9.46
N LYS A 40 -2.26 19.90 9.07
CA LYS A 40 -3.05 21.13 9.05
C LYS A 40 -3.99 21.10 7.85
N THR A 41 -5.29 20.95 8.11
CA THR A 41 -6.34 21.06 7.09
C THR A 41 -6.91 22.46 7.06
N ASN A 42 -7.24 22.95 5.86
CA ASN A 42 -7.99 24.19 5.69
C ASN A 42 -9.51 23.94 5.88
N LEU A 43 -10.31 25.02 5.83
CA LEU A 43 -11.77 24.96 5.95
C LEU A 43 -12.46 24.07 4.90
N TYR A 44 -11.78 23.75 3.81
CA TYR A 44 -12.28 22.91 2.71
C TYR A 44 -11.79 21.45 2.78
N GLY A 45 -11.05 21.09 3.85
CA GLY A 45 -10.53 19.73 4.03
C GLY A 45 -9.23 19.44 3.26
N GLU A 46 -8.65 20.43 2.58
CA GLU A 46 -7.36 20.29 1.92
C GLU A 46 -6.22 20.50 2.92
N SER A 47 -5.22 19.65 2.89
CA SER A 47 -4.06 19.76 3.76
C SER A 47 -2.95 20.51 3.07
N LEU A 48 -2.55 21.65 3.62
CA LEU A 48 -1.41 22.46 3.16
C LEU A 48 -0.06 21.82 3.53
N SER A 49 -0.03 20.95 4.53
CA SER A 49 1.16 20.18 4.92
C SER A 49 0.75 18.88 5.58
N LYS A 50 1.21 17.76 5.04
CA LYS A 50 0.97 16.43 5.58
C LYS A 50 2.20 15.99 6.37
N THR A 51 1.99 15.50 7.59
CA THR A 51 3.05 14.98 8.47
C THR A 51 2.97 13.46 8.49
N TYR A 52 4.11 12.79 8.36
CA TYR A 52 4.20 11.33 8.30
C TYR A 52 5.12 10.80 9.39
N TYR A 53 4.84 9.59 9.87
CA TYR A 53 5.77 8.85 10.71
C TYR A 53 7.00 8.42 9.92
N GLN A 54 8.06 8.06 10.64
CA GLN A 54 9.26 7.52 10.04
C GLN A 54 8.95 6.31 9.16
N GLY A 55 9.58 6.23 7.99
CA GLY A 55 9.34 5.19 7.01
C GLY A 55 9.73 3.80 7.48
N ILE A 56 8.90 2.82 7.13
CA ILE A 56 9.11 1.40 7.42
C ILE A 56 9.44 0.68 6.11
N ASN A 57 10.58 -0.02 6.08
CA ASN A 57 10.94 -0.84 4.93
C ASN A 57 10.11 -2.13 4.88
N CYS A 58 9.55 -2.42 3.73
CA CYS A 58 8.77 -3.63 3.48
C CYS A 58 9.03 -4.14 2.06
N ASN A 59 8.76 -5.43 1.82
CA ASN A 59 8.79 -5.98 0.48
C ASN A 59 7.37 -6.04 -0.09
N ALA A 60 7.24 -5.75 -1.38
CA ALA A 60 5.98 -5.76 -2.09
C ALA A 60 6.11 -6.33 -3.49
N MET A 61 5.03 -6.93 -3.98
CA MET A 61 4.86 -7.19 -5.41
C MET A 61 4.25 -5.94 -6.05
N ILE A 62 4.84 -5.50 -7.16
CA ILE A 62 4.42 -4.27 -7.86
C ILE A 62 3.82 -4.64 -9.19
N GLU A 63 2.59 -4.19 -9.41
CA GLU A 63 1.89 -4.30 -10.68
C GLU A 63 1.60 -2.90 -11.21
N ARG A 64 2.18 -2.57 -12.36
CA ARG A 64 1.96 -1.28 -13.00
C ARG A 64 0.78 -1.39 -13.94
N GLY A 65 -0.20 -0.52 -13.75
CA GLY A 65 -1.31 -0.35 -14.67
C GLY A 65 -0.89 0.36 -15.95
N GLU A 66 -1.79 0.39 -16.92
CA GLU A 66 -1.59 1.14 -18.15
C GLU A 66 -1.52 2.64 -17.86
N THR A 67 -0.61 3.32 -18.55
CA THR A 67 -0.51 4.77 -18.50
C THR A 67 -1.66 5.39 -19.30
N GLN A 68 -2.56 6.07 -18.62
CA GLN A 68 -3.64 6.81 -19.26
C GLN A 68 -3.22 8.27 -19.42
N VAL A 69 -3.25 8.76 -20.67
CA VAL A 69 -3.05 10.18 -20.96
C VAL A 69 -4.42 10.84 -21.05
N VAL A 70 -4.73 11.68 -20.08
CA VAL A 70 -5.97 12.45 -20.06
C VAL A 70 -5.68 13.83 -20.67
N TYR A 71 -6.34 14.15 -21.76
CA TYR A 71 -6.27 15.47 -22.38
C TYR A 71 -7.38 16.35 -21.78
N GLU A 72 -7.05 17.17 -20.82
CA GLU A 72 -7.91 18.27 -20.39
C GLU A 72 -7.45 19.55 -21.09
N GLY A 73 -8.38 20.47 -21.38
CA GLY A 73 -8.23 21.63 -22.28
C GLY A 73 -7.00 22.54 -22.10
N PHE A 74 -6.14 22.31 -21.10
CA PHE A 74 -4.90 23.03 -20.80
C PHE A 74 -3.62 22.17 -20.82
N GLY A 75 -3.68 20.92 -21.25
CA GLY A 75 -2.48 20.07 -21.34
C GLY A 75 -2.80 18.58 -21.25
N ALA A 76 -1.77 17.76 -21.47
CA ALA A 76 -1.83 16.33 -21.28
C ALA A 76 -1.41 16.02 -19.84
N ASP A 77 -2.27 15.44 -19.04
CA ASP A 77 -1.92 14.88 -17.74
C ASP A 77 -1.74 13.37 -17.87
N THR A 78 -0.64 12.87 -17.34
CA THR A 78 -0.33 11.44 -17.40
C THR A 78 -0.64 10.82 -16.06
N ASN A 79 -1.68 10.01 -16.00
CA ASN A 79 -2.03 9.29 -14.78
C ASN A 79 -1.62 7.82 -14.94
N GLN A 80 -0.79 7.34 -14.02
CA GLN A 80 -0.36 5.96 -13.95
C GLN A 80 -0.77 5.37 -12.62
N THR A 81 -1.69 4.42 -12.66
CA THR A 81 -2.08 3.66 -11.48
C THR A 81 -1.08 2.52 -11.26
N THR A 82 -0.58 2.40 -10.05
CA THR A 82 0.32 1.32 -9.64
C THR A 82 -0.31 0.59 -8.47
N GLN A 83 -0.31 -0.74 -8.52
CA GLN A 83 -0.79 -1.57 -7.43
C GLN A 83 0.40 -2.18 -6.69
N PHE A 84 0.37 -2.07 -5.36
CA PHE A 84 1.33 -2.69 -4.47
C PHE A 84 0.61 -3.78 -3.67
N ARG A 85 1.12 -5.01 -3.78
CA ARG A 85 0.60 -6.15 -3.01
C ARG A 85 1.58 -6.48 -1.90
N PHE A 86 1.07 -6.44 -0.68
CA PHE A 86 1.83 -6.75 0.53
C PHE A 86 1.36 -8.07 1.12
N ASN A 87 2.27 -8.81 1.74
CA ASN A 87 1.89 -9.91 2.59
C ASN A 87 1.34 -9.35 3.92
N ARG A 88 0.13 -9.76 4.28
CA ARG A 88 -0.56 -9.28 5.48
C ARG A 88 0.25 -9.54 6.75
N PHE A 89 0.76 -10.75 6.92
CA PHE A 89 1.49 -11.13 8.13
C PHE A 89 2.81 -10.36 8.28
N THR A 90 3.48 -10.06 7.18
CA THR A 90 4.68 -9.22 7.20
C THR A 90 4.37 -7.80 7.65
N LEU A 91 3.22 -7.25 7.26
CA LEU A 91 2.77 -5.93 7.72
C LEU A 91 2.35 -5.96 9.19
N GLU A 92 1.63 -7.00 9.64
CA GLU A 92 1.24 -7.19 11.04
C GLU A 92 2.46 -7.30 11.95
N ASP A 93 3.48 -8.06 11.57
CA ASP A 93 4.74 -8.18 12.32
C ASP A 93 5.48 -6.84 12.45
N LYS A 94 5.30 -5.93 11.48
CA LYS A 94 5.87 -4.58 11.51
C LYS A 94 4.95 -3.56 12.18
N GLY A 95 3.75 -3.96 12.58
CA GLY A 95 2.76 -3.09 13.20
C GLY A 95 2.22 -2.00 12.28
N PHE A 96 2.20 -2.27 10.98
CA PHE A 96 1.74 -1.32 9.97
C PHE A 96 0.52 -1.89 9.22
N TYR A 97 -0.54 -1.10 9.15
CA TYR A 97 -1.68 -1.37 8.28
C TYR A 97 -1.86 -0.19 7.32
N PRO A 98 -1.80 -0.41 5.98
CA PRO A 98 -1.94 0.66 5.00
C PRO A 98 -3.36 1.24 5.02
N GLU A 99 -3.43 2.56 4.94
CA GLU A 99 -4.68 3.31 4.86
C GLU A 99 -4.62 4.33 3.72
N ILE A 100 -5.78 4.84 3.34
CA ILE A 100 -5.90 5.87 2.31
C ILE A 100 -5.18 7.13 2.78
N GLY A 101 -4.31 7.70 1.93
CA GLY A 101 -3.50 8.86 2.23
C GLY A 101 -2.09 8.53 2.72
N ASP A 102 -1.78 7.27 3.03
CA ASP A 102 -0.41 6.83 3.29
C ASP A 102 0.43 6.88 2.01
N ILE A 103 1.74 6.99 2.15
CA ILE A 103 2.67 7.10 1.03
C ILE A 103 3.56 5.86 0.95
N ILE A 104 3.73 5.36 -0.27
CA ILE A 104 4.69 4.33 -0.62
C ILE A 104 5.81 4.99 -1.43
N PHE A 105 7.06 4.85 -0.98
CA PHE A 105 8.22 5.28 -1.73
C PHE A 105 8.88 4.09 -2.42
N HIS A 106 9.02 4.18 -3.73
CA HIS A 106 9.68 3.15 -4.54
C HIS A 106 10.35 3.80 -5.76
N ASN A 107 11.60 3.39 -6.03
CA ASN A 107 12.35 3.80 -7.23
C ASN A 107 12.30 5.32 -7.50
N GLU A 108 12.63 6.11 -6.48
CA GLU A 108 12.62 7.59 -6.50
C GLU A 108 11.24 8.24 -6.71
N GLY A 109 10.17 7.46 -6.74
CA GLY A 109 8.78 7.90 -6.84
C GLY A 109 8.03 7.78 -5.53
N TYR A 110 7.14 8.72 -5.29
CA TYR A 110 6.19 8.69 -4.17
C TYR A 110 4.81 8.36 -4.73
N PHE A 111 4.17 7.37 -4.11
CA PHE A 111 2.85 6.88 -4.50
C PHE A 111 1.90 7.05 -3.33
N GLU A 112 0.85 7.83 -3.50
CA GLU A 112 -0.19 8.00 -2.50
C GLU A 112 -1.24 6.90 -2.65
N ILE A 113 -1.64 6.30 -1.55
CA ILE A 113 -2.65 5.25 -1.53
C ILE A 113 -4.03 5.88 -1.65
N ASP A 114 -4.76 5.53 -2.70
CA ASP A 114 -6.14 5.96 -2.95
C ASP A 114 -7.17 4.90 -2.58
N ASN A 115 -6.78 3.63 -2.61
CA ASN A 115 -7.65 2.53 -2.24
C ASN A 115 -6.87 1.37 -1.66
N VAL A 116 -7.46 0.73 -0.64
CA VAL A 116 -6.93 -0.48 -0.02
C VAL A 116 -7.97 -1.57 -0.16
N THR A 117 -7.58 -2.66 -0.79
CA THR A 117 -8.44 -3.83 -0.99
C THR A 117 -7.78 -5.05 -0.39
N GLU A 118 -8.53 -5.79 0.36
CA GLU A 118 -8.12 -7.11 0.84
C GLU A 118 -8.44 -8.16 -0.21
N ASP A 119 -7.54 -9.11 -0.37
CA ASP A 119 -7.74 -10.22 -1.30
C ASP A 119 -8.87 -11.14 -0.79
N GLN A 120 -9.32 -12.05 -1.64
CA GLN A 120 -10.43 -12.96 -1.28
C GLN A 120 -10.08 -13.78 -0.05
N LEU A 121 -11.08 -14.00 0.79
CA LEU A 121 -10.98 -14.90 1.93
C LEU A 121 -10.65 -16.32 1.48
N ILE A 122 -9.74 -16.97 2.17
CA ILE A 122 -9.38 -18.37 1.87
C ILE A 122 -10.54 -19.28 2.25
N GLY A 123 -11.13 -19.90 1.23
CA GLY A 123 -12.29 -20.75 1.41
C GLY A 123 -13.55 -20.03 1.92
N GLY A 124 -13.61 -18.69 1.84
CA GLY A 124 -14.73 -17.89 2.33
C GLY A 124 -14.90 -17.88 3.84
N ARG A 125 -13.87 -18.26 4.60
CA ARG A 125 -13.90 -18.26 6.07
C ARG A 125 -13.37 -16.94 6.61
N THR A 126 -14.01 -16.45 7.66
CA THR A 126 -13.55 -15.33 8.49
C THR A 126 -12.74 -15.85 9.67
N GLY A 127 -11.85 -15.04 10.24
CA GLY A 127 -10.98 -15.39 11.34
C GLY A 127 -9.63 -15.92 10.88
N ASP A 128 -9.16 -17.04 11.42
CA ASP A 128 -7.82 -17.60 11.15
C ASP A 128 -7.52 -17.91 9.67
N ALA A 129 -8.53 -17.91 8.81
CA ALA A 129 -8.42 -18.16 7.37
C ALA A 129 -8.71 -16.89 6.55
N GLU A 130 -8.27 -15.75 7.04
CA GLU A 130 -8.39 -14.49 6.34
C GLU A 130 -7.42 -14.40 5.15
N HIS A 131 -7.59 -13.37 4.34
CA HIS A 131 -6.75 -13.11 3.17
C HIS A 131 -5.27 -13.00 3.52
N PHE A 132 -4.41 -13.45 2.61
CA PHE A 132 -2.95 -13.36 2.77
C PHE A 132 -2.35 -12.07 2.24
N SER A 133 -3.06 -11.34 1.39
CA SER A 133 -2.56 -10.18 0.67
C SER A 133 -3.41 -8.95 0.90
N ILE A 134 -2.75 -7.82 1.04
CA ILE A 134 -3.35 -6.49 1.03
C ILE A 134 -2.89 -5.80 -0.25
N ILE A 135 -3.85 -5.33 -1.05
CA ILE A 135 -3.62 -4.67 -2.32
C ILE A 135 -3.87 -3.17 -2.14
N CYS A 136 -2.82 -2.38 -2.31
CA CYS A 136 -2.91 -0.93 -2.29
C CYS A 136 -2.90 -0.40 -3.72
N SER A 137 -3.99 0.19 -4.17
CA SER A 137 -4.03 0.97 -5.40
C SER A 137 -3.52 2.36 -5.12
N THR A 138 -2.60 2.83 -5.97
CA THR A 138 -1.92 4.10 -5.74
C THR A 138 -1.83 4.90 -7.01
N PHE A 139 -1.70 6.21 -6.86
CA PHE A 139 -1.30 7.11 -7.94
C PHE A 139 0.04 7.77 -7.62
N MET A 140 0.80 8.08 -8.66
CA MET A 140 2.10 8.72 -8.50
C MET A 140 1.90 10.19 -8.11
N SER A 141 2.38 10.58 -6.94
CA SER A 141 2.33 11.97 -6.50
C SER A 141 3.36 12.82 -7.23
N ARG A 142 2.99 14.05 -7.57
CA ARG A 142 3.92 15.00 -8.20
C ARG A 142 5.03 15.36 -7.22
N ARG A 143 6.26 15.34 -7.69
CA ARG A 143 7.45 15.64 -6.87
C ARG A 143 7.36 17.03 -6.19
N SER A 144 6.79 18.01 -6.86
CA SER A 144 6.57 19.35 -6.30
C SER A 144 5.65 19.35 -5.08
N THR A 145 4.56 18.56 -5.13
CA THR A 145 3.61 18.42 -4.03
C THR A 145 4.27 17.78 -2.83
N ILE A 146 4.99 16.67 -3.02
CA ILE A 146 5.68 15.95 -1.95
C ILE A 146 6.76 16.83 -1.28
N GLN A 147 7.56 17.56 -2.07
CA GLN A 147 8.62 18.39 -1.50
C GLN A 147 8.10 19.55 -0.65
N THR A 148 6.92 20.06 -0.94
CA THR A 148 6.33 21.19 -0.20
C THR A 148 5.44 20.78 0.95
N GLU A 149 4.77 19.64 0.84
CA GLU A 149 3.70 19.22 1.76
C GLU A 149 4.13 18.12 2.72
N MET A 150 5.08 17.25 2.32
CA MET A 150 5.48 16.12 3.13
C MET A 150 6.49 16.50 4.22
N ARG A 151 6.17 16.18 5.46
CA ARG A 151 7.07 16.23 6.61
C ARG A 151 7.14 14.87 7.27
N VAL A 152 8.35 14.39 7.54
CA VAL A 152 8.60 13.13 8.25
C VAL A 152 9.09 13.47 9.66
N VAL A 153 8.45 12.89 10.62
CA VAL A 153 8.77 13.05 12.05
C VAL A 153 9.53 11.84 12.58
#